data_c063b0867acc3fe9e29099ae3807ffcf
#
_entry.id   c063b0867acc3fe9e29099ae3807ffcf
#
_cell.length_a   1.000
_cell.length_b   1.000
_cell.length_c   1.000
_cell.angle_alpha   90.00
_cell.angle_beta   90.00
_cell.angle_gamma   90.00
#
_symmetry.space_group_name_H-M   'P 1'
#
loop_
_entity.id
_entity.type
_entity.pdbx_description
1 polymer ?
#
loop_
_entity_poly.entity_id
_entity_poly.type
_entity_poly.pdbx_seq_one_letter_code
_entity_poly.pdbx_strand_id
1 'polypeptide(L)'
;MSENTGTLMDGVVETVKTIVYALLIAGVFRTLFFQPFWIPSGSMKDTLLIGDFLFVNKMAYGYSAYSCPFAICPIDGRILAREPERGDVVVFRHPVNGQDFIKRIVGLPGDTVQMQNGRLFINGDEAPQVADGSFVETFEPQGPIRSLPQCLEGRVPEGAPCTKEKAIETLPEGTTHSVLNVYDGRFDNTGVFSVPEGHYFFVGDNRDNSTDSRERQDFGGVG
;
A
#
# COMPACT_ATOMS: atom_id res chain seq x y z
N MET A 1 -46.58 -38.96 16.09
CA MET A 1 -45.83 -38.12 15.10
C MET A 1 -45.22 -36.91 15.81
N SER A 2 -44.31 -37.10 16.76
CA SER A 2 -43.67 -35.98 17.48
C SER A 2 -42.16 -36.14 17.72
N GLU A 3 -41.50 -37.12 17.09
CA GLU A 3 -40.07 -37.38 17.32
C GLU A 3 -39.10 -36.66 16.40
N ASN A 4 -39.57 -35.92 15.37
CA ASN A 4 -38.68 -35.36 14.36
C ASN A 4 -38.35 -33.89 14.53
N THR A 5 -38.95 -33.20 15.47
CA THR A 5 -38.67 -31.77 15.70
C THR A 5 -37.45 -31.54 16.59
N GLY A 6 -37.15 -32.48 17.52
CA GLY A 6 -35.96 -32.41 18.36
C GLY A 6 -34.68 -32.58 17.57
N THR A 7 -34.61 -33.55 16.70
CA THR A 7 -33.40 -33.83 15.88
C THR A 7 -33.09 -32.72 14.83
N LEU A 8 -34.11 -32.08 14.26
CA LEU A 8 -33.92 -30.96 13.36
C LEU A 8 -33.43 -29.71 14.12
N MET A 9 -33.99 -29.44 15.29
CA MET A 9 -33.58 -28.30 16.14
C MET A 9 -32.15 -28.49 16.64
N ASP A 10 -31.79 -29.69 17.07
CA ASP A 10 -30.43 -30.01 17.51
C ASP A 10 -29.41 -29.85 16.36
N GLY A 11 -29.76 -30.29 15.14
CA GLY A 11 -28.94 -30.09 13.97
C GLY A 11 -28.73 -28.59 13.61
N VAL A 12 -29.78 -27.78 13.73
CA VAL A 12 -29.69 -26.33 13.51
C VAL A 12 -28.80 -25.69 14.57
N VAL A 13 -28.97 -26.03 15.84
CA VAL A 13 -28.16 -25.52 16.95
C VAL A 13 -26.69 -25.88 16.78
N GLU A 14 -26.35 -27.12 16.41
CA GLU A 14 -24.97 -27.53 16.15
C GLU A 14 -24.37 -26.78 14.93
N THR A 15 -25.13 -26.58 13.88
CA THR A 15 -24.69 -25.80 12.72
C THR A 15 -24.41 -24.34 13.11
N VAL A 16 -25.30 -23.71 13.89
CA VAL A 16 -25.11 -22.33 14.37
C VAL A 16 -23.86 -22.23 15.26
N LYS A 17 -23.67 -23.17 16.19
CA LYS A 17 -22.46 -23.20 17.04
C LYS A 17 -21.19 -23.30 16.20
N THR A 18 -21.18 -24.19 15.20
CA THR A 18 -20.03 -24.36 14.31
C THR A 18 -19.69 -23.07 13.55
N ILE A 19 -20.72 -22.40 13.03
CA ILE A 19 -20.55 -21.08 12.34
C ILE A 19 -20.00 -20.04 13.32
N VAL A 20 -20.55 -19.96 14.53
CA VAL A 20 -20.10 -19.00 15.55
C VAL A 20 -18.64 -19.26 15.91
N TYR A 21 -18.24 -20.50 16.16
CA TYR A 21 -16.85 -20.83 16.45
C TYR A 21 -15.91 -20.52 15.28
N ALA A 22 -16.31 -20.83 14.06
CA ALA A 22 -15.53 -20.51 12.87
C ALA A 22 -15.33 -19.01 12.73
N LEU A 23 -16.38 -18.20 12.92
CA LEU A 23 -16.31 -16.73 12.87
C LEU A 23 -15.45 -16.16 14.02
N LEU A 24 -15.51 -16.73 15.21
CA LEU A 24 -14.68 -16.33 16.34
C LEU A 24 -13.19 -16.60 16.04
N ILE A 25 -12.86 -17.81 15.59
CA ILE A 25 -11.49 -18.21 15.23
C ILE A 25 -10.97 -17.30 14.10
N ALA A 26 -11.75 -17.12 13.05
CA ALA A 26 -11.39 -16.25 11.93
C ALA A 26 -11.22 -14.78 12.38
N GLY A 27 -12.10 -14.32 13.27
CA GLY A 27 -12.02 -12.97 13.85
C GLY A 27 -10.75 -12.76 14.67
N VAL A 28 -10.41 -13.72 15.54
CA VAL A 28 -9.17 -13.70 16.34
C VAL A 28 -7.95 -13.70 15.41
N PHE A 29 -7.92 -14.59 14.42
CA PHE A 29 -6.81 -14.68 13.48
C PHE A 29 -6.62 -13.40 12.70
N ARG A 30 -7.71 -12.84 12.15
CA ARG A 30 -7.69 -11.55 11.42
C ARG A 30 -7.25 -10.39 12.28
N THR A 31 -7.61 -10.39 13.57
CA THR A 31 -7.27 -9.32 14.50
C THR A 31 -5.80 -9.36 14.91
N LEU A 32 -5.26 -10.54 15.19
CA LEU A 32 -3.94 -10.70 15.78
C LEU A 32 -2.82 -10.91 14.76
N PHE A 33 -3.11 -11.53 13.62
CA PHE A 33 -2.02 -11.97 12.74
C PHE A 33 -2.04 -11.29 11.38
N PHE A 34 -3.00 -11.62 10.53
CA PHE A 34 -2.99 -11.22 9.13
C PHE A 34 -4.34 -10.67 8.69
N GLN A 35 -4.29 -9.59 7.94
CA GLN A 35 -5.47 -9.03 7.30
C GLN A 35 -5.32 -9.14 5.78
N PRO A 36 -6.28 -9.78 5.08
CA PRO A 36 -6.28 -9.78 3.63
C PRO A 36 -6.61 -8.37 3.12
N PHE A 37 -5.84 -7.95 2.12
CA PHE A 37 -6.06 -6.73 1.35
C PHE A 37 -6.05 -7.06 -0.12
N TRP A 38 -6.76 -6.28 -0.87
CA TRP A 38 -6.81 -6.33 -2.31
C TRP A 38 -6.27 -5.01 -2.87
N ILE A 39 -5.48 -5.08 -3.96
CA ILE A 39 -4.83 -3.92 -4.57
C ILE A 39 -5.75 -3.28 -5.60
N PRO A 40 -6.34 -2.10 -5.32
CA PRO A 40 -7.27 -1.44 -6.22
C PRO A 40 -6.59 -0.49 -7.22
N SER A 41 -5.34 -0.10 -7.00
CA SER A 41 -4.64 0.95 -7.74
C SER A 41 -3.25 0.55 -8.21
N GLY A 42 -2.78 1.17 -9.29
CA GLY A 42 -1.47 0.88 -9.87
C GLY A 42 -0.30 1.67 -9.30
N SER A 43 -0.45 2.35 -8.15
CA SER A 43 0.61 3.22 -7.61
C SER A 43 1.86 2.47 -7.12
N MET A 44 1.75 1.17 -6.88
CA MET A 44 2.83 0.29 -6.44
C MET A 44 3.27 -0.72 -7.51
N LYS A 45 2.88 -0.52 -8.79
CA LYS A 45 3.45 -1.30 -9.89
C LYS A 45 4.96 -1.00 -9.97
N ASP A 46 5.78 -1.87 -10.28
CA ASP A 46 5.75 -3.29 -10.63
C ASP A 46 5.70 -4.22 -9.38
N THR A 47 5.88 -3.67 -8.18
CA THR A 47 5.95 -4.43 -6.92
C THR A 47 4.61 -5.11 -6.58
N LEU A 48 3.49 -4.42 -6.82
CA LEU A 48 2.14 -4.93 -6.58
C LEU A 48 1.24 -4.58 -7.77
N LEU A 49 0.55 -5.58 -8.30
CA LEU A 49 -0.34 -5.41 -9.45
C LEU A 49 -1.78 -5.16 -9.01
N ILE A 50 -2.53 -4.45 -9.86
CA ILE A 50 -3.97 -4.27 -9.65
C ILE A 50 -4.67 -5.64 -9.69
N GLY A 51 -5.45 -5.94 -8.64
CA GLY A 51 -6.14 -7.23 -8.49
C GLY A 51 -5.40 -8.21 -7.60
N ASP A 52 -4.15 -7.96 -7.22
CA ASP A 52 -3.42 -8.81 -6.29
C ASP A 52 -4.12 -8.85 -4.94
N PHE A 53 -4.09 -10.04 -4.32
CA PHE A 53 -4.45 -10.25 -2.92
C PHE A 53 -3.19 -10.44 -2.10
N LEU A 54 -3.10 -9.72 -1.00
CA LEU A 54 -1.98 -9.81 -0.08
C LEU A 54 -2.46 -9.92 1.36
N PHE A 55 -1.58 -10.41 2.23
CA PHE A 55 -1.81 -10.45 3.66
C PHE A 55 -0.91 -9.44 4.37
N VAL A 56 -1.52 -8.47 5.03
CA VAL A 56 -0.79 -7.51 5.87
C VAL A 56 -0.48 -8.15 7.21
N ASN A 57 0.79 -8.18 7.56
CA ASN A 57 1.28 -8.66 8.86
C ASN A 57 1.06 -7.59 9.93
N LYS A 58 0.10 -7.80 10.82
CA LYS A 58 -0.20 -6.86 11.90
C LYS A 58 0.81 -6.87 13.04
N MET A 59 1.58 -7.95 13.17
CA MET A 59 2.61 -8.06 14.21
C MET A 59 3.85 -7.23 13.88
N ALA A 60 4.03 -6.81 12.62
CA ALA A 60 5.24 -6.11 12.17
C ALA A 60 5.51 -4.85 12.98
N TYR A 61 4.48 -4.03 13.19
CA TYR A 61 4.61 -2.73 13.85
C TYR A 61 3.76 -2.61 15.13
N GLY A 62 3.31 -3.74 15.69
CA GLY A 62 2.44 -3.75 16.86
C GLY A 62 0.98 -3.42 16.56
N TYR A 63 0.18 -3.34 17.61
CA TYR A 63 -1.28 -3.26 17.52
C TYR A 63 -1.81 -1.87 17.89
N SER A 64 -2.82 -1.42 17.18
CA SER A 64 -3.57 -0.19 17.43
C SER A 64 -5.08 -0.46 17.41
N ALA A 65 -5.90 0.55 17.62
CA ALA A 65 -7.35 0.44 17.46
C ALA A 65 -7.73 -0.18 16.10
N TYR A 66 -7.01 0.14 15.03
CA TYR A 66 -7.23 -0.37 13.66
C TYR A 66 -6.86 -1.84 13.46
N SER A 67 -6.21 -2.48 14.44
CA SER A 67 -5.96 -3.93 14.40
C SER A 67 -7.24 -4.75 14.52
N CYS A 68 -8.28 -4.19 15.14
CA CYS A 68 -9.58 -4.82 15.26
C CYS A 68 -10.52 -4.42 14.11
N PRO A 69 -11.48 -5.30 13.75
CA PRO A 69 -12.58 -4.93 12.88
C PRO A 69 -13.28 -3.66 13.39
N PHE A 70 -13.60 -2.74 12.48
CA PHE A 70 -14.28 -1.47 12.79
C PHE A 70 -13.56 -0.57 13.82
N ALA A 71 -12.26 -0.78 14.04
CA ALA A 71 -11.45 -0.03 15.02
C ALA A 71 -12.02 -0.05 16.46
N ILE A 72 -12.65 -1.15 16.87
CA ILE A 72 -13.31 -1.28 18.18
C ILE A 72 -12.37 -1.63 19.32
N CYS A 73 -11.08 -1.92 19.05
CA CYS A 73 -10.14 -2.18 20.13
C CYS A 73 -9.90 -0.93 20.97
N PRO A 74 -10.00 -1.03 22.29
CA PRO A 74 -9.74 0.07 23.22
C PRO A 74 -8.23 0.26 23.41
N ILE A 75 -7.50 0.46 22.29
CA ILE A 75 -6.05 0.70 22.29
C ILE A 75 -5.85 2.17 21.95
N ASP A 76 -5.33 2.93 22.88
CA ASP A 76 -4.89 4.29 22.66
C ASP A 76 -3.43 4.26 22.21
N GLY A 77 -3.16 4.81 21.01
CA GLY A 77 -1.87 4.72 20.38
C GLY A 77 -1.54 3.31 19.84
N ARG A 78 -0.37 2.78 20.19
CA ARG A 78 0.15 1.49 19.68
C ARG A 78 0.81 0.67 20.79
N ILE A 79 0.46 -0.61 20.91
CA ILE A 79 1.07 -1.56 21.85
C ILE A 79 2.02 -2.49 21.11
N LEU A 80 3.12 -2.91 21.77
CA LEU A 80 4.20 -3.70 21.16
C LEU A 80 4.75 -3.01 19.90
N ALA A 81 4.85 -1.69 19.95
CA ALA A 81 5.27 -0.88 18.82
C ALA A 81 6.70 -1.24 18.37
N ARG A 82 6.89 -1.29 17.05
CA ARG A 82 8.19 -1.32 16.39
C ARG A 82 8.19 -0.21 15.34
N GLU A 83 9.34 0.41 15.19
CA GLU A 83 9.54 1.42 14.16
C GLU A 83 9.61 0.74 12.79
N PRO A 84 8.93 1.29 11.78
CA PRO A 84 9.12 0.88 10.39
C PRO A 84 10.54 1.22 9.90
N GLU A 85 11.03 0.40 8.98
CA GLU A 85 12.32 0.60 8.35
C GLU A 85 12.17 1.25 6.96
N ARG A 86 13.23 1.94 6.51
CA ARG A 86 13.26 2.47 5.14
C ARG A 86 13.23 1.32 4.13
N GLY A 87 12.38 1.46 3.11
CA GLY A 87 12.15 0.42 2.11
C GLY A 87 10.93 -0.44 2.40
N ASP A 88 10.38 -0.42 3.62
CA ASP A 88 9.16 -1.16 3.92
C ASP A 88 7.97 -0.71 3.08
N VAL A 89 7.23 -1.69 2.57
CA VAL A 89 5.92 -1.47 1.95
C VAL A 89 4.85 -1.61 3.02
N VAL A 90 4.16 -0.51 3.30
CA VAL A 90 3.22 -0.45 4.41
C VAL A 90 1.81 -0.09 3.96
N VAL A 91 0.82 -0.65 4.67
CA VAL A 91 -0.58 -0.22 4.60
C VAL A 91 -0.85 0.70 5.79
N PHE A 92 -1.34 1.89 5.49
CA PHE A 92 -1.68 2.88 6.51
C PHE A 92 -2.98 3.59 6.17
N ARG A 93 -3.57 4.19 7.19
CA ARG A 93 -4.79 4.96 7.03
C ARG A 93 -4.47 6.40 6.69
N HIS A 94 -5.01 6.88 5.58
CA HIS A 94 -4.84 8.27 5.17
C HIS A 94 -5.42 9.22 6.23
N PRO A 95 -4.65 10.21 6.71
CA PRO A 95 -5.01 11.01 7.89
C PRO A 95 -6.26 11.88 7.68
N VAL A 96 -6.55 12.28 6.44
CA VAL A 96 -7.67 13.19 6.13
C VAL A 96 -8.94 12.43 5.74
N ASN A 97 -8.84 11.52 4.76
CA ASN A 97 -10.02 10.85 4.19
C ASN A 97 -10.30 9.47 4.78
N GLY A 98 -9.40 8.94 5.61
CA GLY A 98 -9.55 7.65 6.28
C GLY A 98 -9.53 6.43 5.34
N GLN A 99 -9.08 6.58 4.10
CA GLN A 99 -8.90 5.46 3.19
C GLN A 99 -7.59 4.71 3.48
N ASP A 100 -7.56 3.42 3.15
CA ASP A 100 -6.35 2.64 3.29
C ASP A 100 -5.44 2.89 2.06
N PHE A 101 -4.20 3.28 2.32
CA PHE A 101 -3.15 3.50 1.33
C PHE A 101 -2.08 2.44 1.49
N ILE A 102 -1.43 2.08 0.38
CA ILE A 102 -0.24 1.25 0.37
C ILE A 102 0.86 1.99 -0.36
N LYS A 103 2.00 2.18 0.31
CA LYS A 103 3.17 2.91 -0.21
C LYS A 103 4.46 2.36 0.38
N ARG A 104 5.58 2.76 -0.21
CA ARG A 104 6.91 2.49 0.31
C ARG A 104 7.39 3.64 1.17
N ILE A 105 7.99 3.33 2.32
CA ILE A 105 8.69 4.28 3.16
C ILE A 105 10.05 4.58 2.54
N VAL A 106 10.30 5.86 2.24
CA VAL A 106 11.61 6.32 1.74
C VAL A 106 12.27 7.31 2.67
N GLY A 107 11.50 8.02 3.51
CA GLY A 107 12.03 8.94 4.51
C GLY A 107 11.61 8.55 5.93
N LEU A 108 12.57 8.55 6.85
CA LEU A 108 12.39 8.30 8.28
C LEU A 108 12.35 9.62 9.04
N PRO A 109 11.87 9.63 10.32
CA PRO A 109 11.92 10.82 11.16
C PRO A 109 13.31 11.49 11.17
N GLY A 110 13.35 12.80 10.94
CA GLY A 110 14.58 13.60 10.87
C GLY A 110 15.24 13.66 9.49
N ASP A 111 14.80 12.85 8.52
CA ASP A 111 15.36 12.91 7.17
C ASP A 111 14.92 14.16 6.38
N THR A 112 15.71 14.47 5.37
CA THR A 112 15.29 15.32 4.25
C THR A 112 15.10 14.48 3.01
N VAL A 113 13.99 14.71 2.27
CA VAL A 113 13.66 14.01 1.05
C VAL A 113 13.44 15.02 -0.07
N GLN A 114 13.99 14.75 -1.24
CA GLN A 114 13.80 15.60 -2.42
C GLN A 114 13.76 14.75 -3.68
N MET A 115 12.99 15.16 -4.67
CA MET A 115 13.08 14.67 -6.03
C MET A 115 13.85 15.66 -6.88
N GLN A 116 14.82 15.19 -7.66
CA GLN A 116 15.56 15.98 -8.66
C GLN A 116 15.66 15.16 -9.95
N ASN A 117 15.07 15.65 -11.03
CA ASN A 117 15.03 14.99 -12.35
C ASN A 117 14.56 13.52 -12.25
N GLY A 118 13.47 13.28 -11.50
CA GLY A 118 12.90 11.94 -11.29
C GLY A 118 13.73 11.03 -10.36
N ARG A 119 14.84 11.53 -9.80
CA ARG A 119 15.71 10.80 -8.86
C ARG A 119 15.37 11.17 -7.42
N LEU A 120 15.38 10.17 -6.56
CA LEU A 120 15.17 10.35 -5.13
C LEU A 120 16.49 10.74 -4.44
N PHE A 121 16.44 11.80 -3.64
CA PHE A 121 17.56 12.22 -2.78
C PHE A 121 17.10 12.14 -1.32
N ILE A 122 17.92 11.53 -0.47
CA ILE A 122 17.68 11.38 0.96
C ILE A 122 18.90 11.96 1.67
N ASN A 123 18.69 12.94 2.53
CA ASN A 123 19.74 13.67 3.24
C ASN A 123 20.82 14.28 2.32
N GLY A 124 20.42 14.62 1.10
CA GLY A 124 21.31 15.17 0.08
C GLY A 124 22.01 14.14 -0.81
N ASP A 125 21.93 12.86 -0.49
CA ASP A 125 22.53 11.78 -1.26
C ASP A 125 21.50 11.17 -2.21
N GLU A 126 21.90 10.94 -3.48
CA GLU A 126 21.06 10.29 -4.47
C GLU A 126 20.85 8.80 -4.13
N ALA A 127 19.61 8.32 -4.19
CA ALA A 127 19.30 6.90 -4.25
C ALA A 127 19.57 6.41 -5.68
N PRO A 128 20.65 5.64 -5.93
CA PRO A 128 21.04 5.27 -7.28
C PRO A 128 19.97 4.44 -7.98
N GLN A 129 19.74 4.72 -9.27
CA GLN A 129 18.85 3.95 -10.11
C GLN A 129 19.65 3.32 -11.26
N VAL A 130 19.46 2.02 -11.46
CA VAL A 130 20.03 1.27 -12.60
C VAL A 130 18.88 0.86 -13.51
N ALA A 131 18.99 1.21 -14.81
CA ALA A 131 17.97 0.83 -15.78
C ALA A 131 17.78 -0.70 -15.82
N ASP A 132 16.52 -1.14 -15.77
CA ASP A 132 16.10 -2.55 -15.78
C ASP A 132 15.08 -2.85 -16.89
N GLY A 133 15.29 -2.24 -18.06
CA GLY A 133 14.44 -2.43 -19.22
C GLY A 133 13.10 -1.68 -19.13
N SER A 134 12.02 -2.37 -19.42
CA SER A 134 10.69 -1.78 -19.49
C SER A 134 9.64 -2.69 -18.85
N PHE A 135 8.65 -2.08 -18.21
CA PHE A 135 7.43 -2.73 -17.80
C PHE A 135 6.37 -2.53 -18.91
N VAL A 136 5.79 -3.62 -19.39
CA VAL A 136 4.78 -3.59 -20.47
C VAL A 136 3.47 -4.18 -19.95
N GLU A 137 2.39 -3.46 -20.16
CA GLU A 137 1.04 -3.90 -19.83
C GLU A 137 0.07 -3.59 -20.99
N THR A 138 -1.14 -4.14 -20.94
CA THR A 138 -2.18 -3.82 -21.92
C THR A 138 -2.83 -2.48 -21.56
N PHE A 139 -3.02 -1.60 -22.55
CA PHE A 139 -3.76 -0.35 -22.36
C PHE A 139 -5.26 -0.64 -22.31
N GLU A 140 -5.77 -0.85 -21.11
CA GLU A 140 -7.19 -1.13 -20.86
C GLU A 140 -7.60 -0.60 -19.47
N PRO A 141 -8.90 -0.35 -19.25
CA PRO A 141 -9.39 0.06 -17.94
C PRO A 141 -9.13 -1.00 -16.87
N GLN A 142 -8.44 -0.62 -15.79
CA GLN A 142 -7.99 -1.51 -14.72
C GLN A 142 -8.62 -1.14 -13.37
N GLY A 143 -8.81 -2.15 -12.56
CA GLY A 143 -9.35 -2.01 -11.21
C GLY A 143 -10.81 -1.54 -11.15
N PRO A 144 -11.33 -1.31 -9.94
CA PRO A 144 -12.73 -0.96 -9.73
C PRO A 144 -13.10 0.42 -10.25
N ILE A 145 -12.14 1.35 -10.25
CA ILE A 145 -12.32 2.71 -10.76
C ILE A 145 -12.04 2.83 -12.26
N ARG A 146 -11.71 1.70 -12.92
CA ARG A 146 -11.43 1.62 -14.36
C ARG A 146 -10.40 2.64 -14.84
N SER A 147 -9.33 2.87 -14.04
CA SER A 147 -8.25 3.78 -14.43
C SER A 147 -7.47 3.22 -15.61
N LEU A 148 -7.13 4.08 -16.56
CA LEU A 148 -6.26 3.74 -17.68
C LEU A 148 -4.79 3.86 -17.23
N PRO A 149 -3.90 2.94 -17.67
CA PRO A 149 -2.48 3.08 -17.41
C PRO A 149 -1.89 4.29 -18.15
N GLN A 150 -0.86 4.87 -17.59
CA GLN A 150 -0.04 5.90 -18.25
C GLN A 150 1.09 5.19 -19.01
N CYS A 151 1.38 5.63 -20.24
CA CYS A 151 2.32 4.99 -21.15
C CYS A 151 3.31 5.99 -21.71
N LEU A 152 4.55 5.55 -21.96
CA LEU A 152 5.58 6.35 -22.66
C LEU A 152 5.11 6.81 -24.04
N GLU A 153 4.35 5.96 -24.72
CA GLU A 153 3.79 6.25 -26.05
C GLU A 153 2.64 7.29 -25.98
N GLY A 154 2.28 7.74 -24.79
CA GLY A 154 1.10 8.57 -24.55
C GLY A 154 -0.20 7.76 -24.62
N ARG A 155 -1.24 8.34 -25.25
CA ARG A 155 -2.52 7.67 -25.39
C ARG A 155 -2.51 6.73 -26.59
N VAL A 156 -2.52 5.43 -26.34
CA VAL A 156 -2.59 4.37 -27.35
C VAL A 156 -4.02 3.79 -27.45
N PRO A 157 -4.37 3.04 -28.52
CA PRO A 157 -5.64 2.34 -28.63
C PRO A 157 -5.82 1.32 -27.49
N GLU A 158 -7.10 1.07 -27.10
CA GLU A 158 -7.43 0.01 -26.15
C GLU A 158 -6.97 -1.36 -26.68
N GLY A 159 -6.34 -2.15 -25.82
CA GLY A 159 -5.74 -3.43 -26.17
C GLY A 159 -4.31 -3.36 -26.69
N ALA A 160 -3.77 -2.15 -26.94
CA ALA A 160 -2.38 -1.98 -27.37
C ALA A 160 -1.39 -2.12 -26.19
N PRO A 161 -0.10 -2.43 -26.48
CA PRO A 161 0.94 -2.37 -25.46
C PRO A 161 1.12 -0.96 -24.91
N CYS A 162 1.31 -0.89 -23.60
CA CYS A 162 1.57 0.33 -22.82
C CYS A 162 2.89 0.13 -22.08
N THR A 163 3.89 0.89 -22.44
CA THR A 163 5.26 0.73 -21.91
C THR A 163 5.55 1.78 -20.84
N LYS A 164 6.34 1.40 -19.86
CA LYS A 164 6.93 2.29 -18.85
C LYS A 164 8.42 2.00 -18.72
N GLU A 165 9.23 3.02 -18.50
CA GLU A 165 10.62 2.81 -18.10
C GLU A 165 10.66 2.15 -16.72
N LYS A 166 11.57 1.17 -16.60
CA LYS A 166 11.79 0.44 -15.36
C LYS A 166 13.25 0.61 -14.94
N ALA A 167 13.45 0.89 -13.67
CA ALA A 167 14.77 0.93 -13.05
C ALA A 167 14.74 0.26 -11.68
N ILE A 168 15.90 -0.20 -11.23
CA ILE A 168 16.10 -0.65 -9.84
C ILE A 168 16.70 0.51 -9.07
N GLU A 169 16.00 0.98 -8.06
CA GLU A 169 16.45 2.01 -7.12
C GLU A 169 17.02 1.35 -5.86
N THR A 170 18.14 1.87 -5.38
CA THR A 170 18.81 1.41 -4.16
C THR A 170 18.72 2.49 -3.08
N LEU A 171 18.06 2.18 -1.97
CA LEU A 171 17.96 3.07 -0.82
C LEU A 171 19.26 3.05 0.00
N PRO A 172 19.53 4.06 0.87
CA PRO A 172 20.79 4.18 1.61
C PRO A 172 21.21 2.92 2.38
N GLU A 173 20.27 2.18 2.95
CA GLU A 173 20.54 0.96 3.71
C GLU A 173 20.75 -0.29 2.83
N GLY A 174 20.76 -0.12 1.51
CA GLY A 174 20.98 -1.19 0.53
C GLY A 174 19.71 -1.93 0.09
N THR A 175 18.55 -1.54 0.61
CA THR A 175 17.27 -2.09 0.12
C THR A 175 17.05 -1.67 -1.32
N THR A 176 16.80 -2.64 -2.21
CA THR A 176 16.53 -2.41 -3.63
C THR A 176 15.07 -2.66 -3.96
N HIS A 177 14.54 -1.89 -4.89
CA HIS A 177 13.17 -2.08 -5.40
C HIS A 177 13.05 -1.53 -6.84
N SER A 178 12.03 -2.01 -7.53
CA SER A 178 11.70 -1.51 -8.86
C SER A 178 10.98 -0.16 -8.77
N VAL A 179 11.29 0.73 -9.70
CA VAL A 179 10.55 1.99 -9.91
C VAL A 179 10.14 2.11 -11.37
N LEU A 180 8.94 2.65 -11.60
CA LEU A 180 8.42 2.92 -12.94
C LEU A 180 8.31 4.42 -13.16
N ASN A 181 8.73 4.85 -14.34
CA ASN A 181 8.64 6.23 -14.82
C ASN A 181 8.06 6.28 -16.23
N VAL A 182 7.34 7.34 -16.57
CA VAL A 182 6.66 7.49 -17.86
C VAL A 182 6.97 8.84 -18.51
N TYR A 183 7.01 9.93 -17.74
CA TYR A 183 7.23 11.29 -18.27
C TYR A 183 7.82 12.20 -17.20
N ASP A 184 8.40 13.30 -17.63
CA ASP A 184 8.84 14.36 -16.72
C ASP A 184 7.62 15.09 -16.13
N GLY A 185 7.28 14.76 -14.90
CA GLY A 185 6.13 15.26 -14.20
C GLY A 185 6.43 16.33 -13.15
N ARG A 186 5.37 16.86 -12.53
CA ARG A 186 5.50 17.91 -11.49
C ARG A 186 6.24 17.43 -10.23
N PHE A 187 6.30 16.12 -10.02
CA PHE A 187 6.94 15.52 -8.86
C PHE A 187 8.37 15.04 -9.12
N ASP A 188 8.90 15.26 -10.33
CA ASP A 188 10.29 14.92 -10.63
C ASP A 188 11.27 15.96 -10.12
N ASN A 189 10.77 17.18 -9.87
CA ASN A 189 11.55 18.24 -9.25
C ASN A 189 10.74 18.88 -8.14
N THR A 190 11.12 18.64 -6.89
CA THR A 190 10.43 19.14 -5.70
C THR A 190 11.32 20.06 -4.88
N GLY A 191 10.73 20.79 -3.96
CA GLY A 191 11.47 21.34 -2.82
C GLY A 191 11.99 20.23 -1.92
N VAL A 192 12.78 20.59 -0.93
CA VAL A 192 13.23 19.68 0.11
C VAL A 192 12.09 19.53 1.13
N PHE A 193 11.68 18.29 1.38
CA PHE A 193 10.76 17.93 2.45
C PHE A 193 11.57 17.52 3.68
N SER A 194 11.26 18.09 4.82
CA SER A 194 11.82 17.63 6.11
C SER A 194 10.80 16.73 6.79
N VAL A 195 11.18 15.51 7.12
CA VAL A 195 10.30 14.53 7.77
C VAL A 195 10.30 14.82 9.29
N PRO A 196 9.15 15.23 9.87
CA PRO A 196 9.08 15.52 11.30
C PRO A 196 9.25 14.26 12.16
N GLU A 197 9.58 14.45 13.45
CA GLU A 197 9.58 13.35 14.41
C GLU A 197 8.22 12.63 14.46
N GLY A 198 8.26 11.30 14.49
CA GLY A 198 7.08 10.44 14.49
C GLY A 198 6.33 10.38 13.16
N HIS A 199 6.88 10.93 12.09
CA HIS A 199 6.32 10.90 10.73
C HIS A 199 7.23 10.13 9.78
N TYR A 200 6.66 9.66 8.68
CA TYR A 200 7.36 8.93 7.63
C TYR A 200 7.01 9.53 6.27
N PHE A 201 7.96 9.50 5.34
CA PHE A 201 7.72 9.95 3.98
C PHE A 201 7.49 8.75 3.05
N PHE A 202 6.38 8.76 2.37
CA PHE A 202 5.90 7.67 1.53
C PHE A 202 5.96 8.02 0.05
N VAL A 203 6.39 7.06 -0.79
CA VAL A 203 6.36 7.21 -2.24
C VAL A 203 5.81 5.93 -2.88
N GLY A 204 5.12 6.06 -3.98
CA GLY A 204 4.73 4.90 -4.80
C GLY A 204 5.87 4.46 -5.72
N ASP A 205 5.97 3.16 -5.96
CA ASP A 205 6.98 2.60 -6.87
C ASP A 205 6.69 2.98 -8.33
N ASN A 206 5.42 3.16 -8.70
CA ASN A 206 4.99 3.74 -9.98
C ASN A 206 4.94 5.27 -9.83
N ARG A 207 6.08 5.92 -9.98
CA ARG A 207 6.38 7.32 -9.64
C ARG A 207 5.37 8.32 -10.18
N ASP A 208 5.02 8.22 -11.47
CA ASP A 208 4.11 9.16 -12.13
C ASP A 208 2.63 8.85 -11.89
N ASN A 209 2.33 7.66 -11.39
CA ASN A 209 0.97 7.22 -11.10
C ASN A 209 0.73 7.01 -9.59
N SER A 210 1.30 7.88 -8.78
CA SER A 210 1.18 7.79 -7.33
C SER A 210 0.83 9.14 -6.71
N THR A 211 -0.26 9.14 -5.95
CA THR A 211 -0.58 10.20 -4.99
C THR A 211 0.01 9.78 -3.65
N ASP A 212 1.01 10.50 -3.16
CA ASP A 212 1.82 10.11 -1.99
C ASP A 212 2.32 11.34 -1.22
N SER A 213 3.41 11.24 -0.43
CA SER A 213 3.91 12.35 0.38
C SER A 213 4.49 13.53 -0.41
N ARG A 214 4.71 13.38 -1.71
CA ARG A 214 5.08 14.49 -2.60
C ARG A 214 3.91 15.44 -2.89
N GLU A 215 2.68 14.95 -2.72
CA GLU A 215 1.45 15.71 -2.87
C GLU A 215 0.93 16.18 -1.51
N ARG A 216 0.41 17.40 -1.45
CA ARG A 216 -0.20 17.96 -0.24
C ARG A 216 -1.49 17.22 0.12
N GLN A 217 -1.81 17.17 1.42
CA GLN A 217 -3.00 16.46 1.93
C GLN A 217 -4.32 17.02 1.40
N ASP A 218 -4.42 18.32 1.13
CA ASP A 218 -5.61 18.97 0.57
C ASP A 218 -5.89 18.55 -0.89
N PHE A 219 -4.89 17.99 -1.59
CA PHE A 219 -5.03 17.39 -2.91
C PHE A 219 -5.03 15.85 -2.89
N GLY A 220 -5.25 15.25 -1.73
CA GLY A 220 -5.33 13.80 -1.55
C GLY A 220 -4.00 13.11 -1.30
N GLY A 221 -2.91 13.86 -1.18
CA GLY A 221 -1.60 13.35 -0.78
C GLY A 221 -1.50 13.06 0.71
N VAL A 222 -0.38 12.54 1.15
CA VAL A 222 -0.07 12.21 2.55
C VAL A 222 1.09 13.06 3.11
N GLY A 223 1.52 14.06 2.33
CA GLY A 223 2.57 15.00 2.69
C GLY A 223 2.12 16.17 3.57
#